data_75d7535c6daf44f7ae65b13bdb449f0e
#
_entry.id   75d7535c6daf44f7ae65b13bdb449f0e
#
_cell.length_a   1.000
_cell.length_b   1.000
_cell.length_c   1.000
_cell.angle_alpha   90.00
_cell.angle_beta   90.00
_cell.angle_gamma   90.00
#
_symmetry.space_group_name_H-M   'P 1'
#
loop_
_entity.id
_entity.type
_entity.pdbx_description
1 polymer ?
#
loop_
_entity_poly.entity_id
_entity_poly.type
_entity_poly.pdbx_seq_one_letter_code
_entity_poly.pdbx_strand_id
1 'polypeptide(L)'
;VDSDRTRGNGHLDDDGLPHGFCTVTYSSTDRFEGNFVHGEKNGRGKFFFFDGSTLEGYYVDDALQGQGIYTYEDGVVLHGTYVDGELNGPAQEYDSDGRLIFKGQYKDNIRHGVCWIYYPDGGSLVGEVNEEGEMTGEKIAYVYPDGRTAYSGKFIDGEMIEAKLATLTSLEDGKPQFEVVPGPVYTFDKSTSSCISTNALLPDPYESERVYVDVSLISSAGEGLFSKVAAEARTVMSFYNGVRITHQEVDSRDWALNGNTISLDDETVIDVPEPYNHAAKYCASLGHKANHSFTPNCIYDPHFLCSPVSYNLCSFPIIQPFTTAGPRQVAAINLFFYFQQAMLQDY
;
A
#
# COMPACT_ATOMS: atom_id res chain seq x y z
N VAL A 1 23.52 13.83 35.67
CA VAL A 1 22.84 15.12 35.47
C VAL A 1 22.89 15.40 33.96
N ASP A 2 21.77 15.35 33.32
CA ASP A 2 21.66 15.50 31.86
C ASP A 2 22.02 16.94 31.51
N SER A 3 23.22 17.16 30.95
CA SER A 3 23.77 18.47 30.59
C SER A 3 22.99 19.18 29.47
N ASP A 4 22.06 18.44 28.82
CA ASP A 4 21.30 18.91 27.68
C ASP A 4 19.96 19.56 28.02
N ARG A 5 19.58 19.61 29.29
CA ARG A 5 18.33 20.28 29.72
C ARG A 5 18.49 21.80 29.72
N THR A 6 17.74 22.48 28.89
CA THR A 6 17.82 23.95 28.76
C THR A 6 16.72 24.70 29.53
N ARG A 7 15.55 24.09 29.73
CA ARG A 7 14.42 24.69 30.45
C ARG A 7 13.46 23.62 30.97
N GLY A 8 13.00 23.78 32.22
CA GLY A 8 12.01 22.92 32.82
C GLY A 8 10.88 23.76 33.46
N ASN A 9 9.65 23.23 33.43
CA ASN A 9 8.50 23.75 34.13
C ASN A 9 7.83 22.60 34.86
N GLY A 10 7.62 22.75 36.18
CA GLY A 10 7.05 21.73 37.04
C GLY A 10 7.66 21.78 38.43
N HIS A 11 7.34 20.76 39.23
CA HIS A 11 7.87 20.61 40.59
C HIS A 11 9.32 20.08 40.53
N LEU A 12 10.19 20.61 41.40
CA LEU A 12 11.54 20.12 41.60
C LEU A 12 11.63 19.49 43.01
N ASP A 13 12.49 18.48 43.14
CA ASP A 13 12.82 17.91 44.46
C ASP A 13 13.83 18.79 45.23
N ASP A 14 14.30 18.30 46.39
CA ASP A 14 15.23 19.02 47.26
C ASP A 14 16.61 19.22 46.63
N ASP A 15 16.96 18.41 45.63
CA ASP A 15 18.21 18.49 44.86
C ASP A 15 18.04 19.37 43.60
N GLY A 16 16.85 19.94 43.36
CA GLY A 16 16.56 20.79 42.22
C GLY A 16 16.31 20.02 40.92
N LEU A 17 16.02 18.72 41.03
CA LEU A 17 15.72 17.86 39.87
C LEU A 17 14.20 17.77 39.60
N PRO A 18 13.74 17.59 38.35
CA PRO A 18 12.34 17.38 38.05
C PRO A 18 11.75 16.22 38.84
N HIS A 19 10.58 16.45 39.46
CA HIS A 19 9.87 15.46 40.25
C HIS A 19 8.35 15.63 40.10
N GLY A 20 7.62 14.54 39.90
CA GLY A 20 6.22 14.57 39.53
C GLY A 20 6.01 14.97 38.07
N PHE A 21 4.86 15.56 37.74
CA PHE A 21 4.57 15.96 36.37
C PHE A 21 5.34 17.23 36.00
N CYS A 22 6.20 17.13 34.98
CA CYS A 22 7.02 18.24 34.48
C CYS A 22 7.03 18.27 32.95
N THR A 23 7.28 19.48 32.42
CA THR A 23 7.66 19.70 31.03
C THR A 23 9.12 20.08 30.97
N VAL A 24 9.92 19.30 30.27
CA VAL A 24 11.36 19.54 30.09
C VAL A 24 11.67 19.72 28.62
N THR A 25 12.38 20.80 28.28
CA THR A 25 12.88 21.08 26.94
C THR A 25 14.39 20.85 26.91
N TYR A 26 14.86 20.16 25.90
CA TYR A 26 16.26 19.81 25.69
C TYR A 26 16.95 20.81 24.74
N SER A 27 18.27 20.76 24.65
CA SER A 27 19.08 21.63 23.77
C SER A 27 18.76 21.42 22.29
N SER A 28 18.32 20.21 21.90
CA SER A 28 17.82 19.85 20.57
C SER A 28 16.49 20.49 20.18
N THR A 29 15.84 21.22 21.11
CA THR A 29 14.44 21.67 21.02
C THR A 29 13.40 20.55 21.21
N ASP A 30 13.83 19.33 21.41
CA ASP A 30 12.96 18.24 21.85
C ASP A 30 12.33 18.56 23.20
N ARG A 31 11.15 18.01 23.44
CA ARG A 31 10.40 18.28 24.67
C ARG A 31 9.79 17.00 25.21
N PHE A 32 9.87 16.83 26.51
CA PHE A 32 9.15 15.77 27.21
C PHE A 32 8.13 16.35 28.18
N GLU A 33 6.93 15.82 28.15
CA GLU A 33 5.84 16.13 29.10
C GLU A 33 5.43 14.85 29.81
N GLY A 34 5.64 14.76 31.09
CA GLY A 34 5.35 13.53 31.80
C GLY A 34 5.86 13.53 33.25
N ASN A 35 5.82 12.34 33.85
CA ASN A 35 6.23 12.15 35.22
C ASN A 35 7.73 11.90 35.30
N PHE A 36 8.32 12.49 36.33
CA PHE A 36 9.72 12.35 36.71
C PHE A 36 9.85 11.91 38.18
N VAL A 37 10.90 11.14 38.46
CA VAL A 37 11.34 10.79 39.81
C VAL A 37 12.83 11.08 39.88
N HIS A 38 13.25 12.03 40.73
CA HIS A 38 14.65 12.45 40.92
C HIS A 38 15.39 12.74 39.60
N GLY A 39 14.70 13.43 38.67
CA GLY A 39 15.28 13.84 37.42
C GLY A 39 15.15 12.84 36.26
N GLU A 40 14.74 11.62 36.50
CA GLU A 40 14.55 10.59 35.49
C GLU A 40 13.08 10.48 35.09
N LYS A 41 12.80 10.25 33.78
CA LYS A 41 11.43 9.99 33.31
C LYS A 41 10.93 8.70 33.94
N ASN A 42 9.83 8.77 34.69
CA ASN A 42 9.31 7.62 35.41
C ASN A 42 7.79 7.74 35.54
N GLY A 43 7.05 6.92 34.82
CA GLY A 43 5.61 6.98 34.70
C GLY A 43 5.15 7.37 33.29
N ARG A 44 3.89 7.78 33.15
CA ARG A 44 3.36 8.18 31.84
C ARG A 44 3.97 9.48 31.36
N GLY A 45 4.29 9.53 30.05
CA GLY A 45 4.82 10.72 29.42
C GLY A 45 4.77 10.67 27.89
N LYS A 46 4.97 11.83 27.32
CA LYS A 46 5.02 12.03 25.87
C LYS A 46 6.27 12.83 25.51
N PHE A 47 7.06 12.27 24.63
CA PHE A 47 8.19 12.92 24.03
C PHE A 47 7.77 13.53 22.69
N PHE A 48 8.18 14.76 22.45
CA PHE A 48 7.96 15.51 21.23
C PHE A 48 9.33 15.76 20.60
N PHE A 49 9.58 15.19 19.46
CA PHE A 49 10.82 15.35 18.73
C PHE A 49 10.81 16.63 17.90
N PHE A 50 11.99 17.10 17.58
CA PHE A 50 12.21 18.30 16.77
C PHE A 50 11.54 18.22 15.38
N ASP A 51 11.51 17.03 14.76
CA ASP A 51 10.90 16.78 13.46
C ASP A 51 9.35 16.77 13.48
N GLY A 52 8.74 16.92 14.65
CA GLY A 52 7.29 16.89 14.83
C GLY A 52 6.72 15.53 15.19
N SER A 53 7.55 14.47 15.15
CA SER A 53 7.13 13.15 15.61
C SER A 53 6.94 13.11 17.15
N THR A 54 6.21 12.11 17.65
CA THR A 54 5.97 11.97 19.10
C THR A 54 6.06 10.52 19.54
N LEU A 55 6.48 10.29 20.80
CA LEU A 55 6.50 8.97 21.42
C LEU A 55 5.84 9.03 22.80
N GLU A 56 4.74 8.30 22.94
CA GLU A 56 3.92 8.29 24.15
C GLU A 56 3.89 6.89 24.76
N GLY A 57 4.04 6.82 26.08
CA GLY A 57 3.93 5.57 26.81
C GLY A 57 4.34 5.67 28.27
N TYR A 58 4.77 4.56 28.83
CA TYR A 58 5.21 4.46 30.21
C TYR A 58 6.73 4.34 30.28
N TYR A 59 7.37 5.24 31.02
CA TYR A 59 8.80 5.32 31.18
C TYR A 59 9.25 4.76 32.54
N VAL A 60 10.37 4.10 32.58
CA VAL A 60 11.05 3.63 33.77
C VAL A 60 12.53 3.99 33.62
N ASP A 61 13.06 4.77 34.56
CA ASP A 61 14.47 5.17 34.59
C ASP A 61 14.95 5.70 33.22
N ASP A 62 14.21 6.70 32.68
CA ASP A 62 14.41 7.35 31.38
C ASP A 62 14.05 6.52 30.14
N ALA A 63 13.86 5.21 30.24
CA ALA A 63 13.56 4.32 29.12
C ALA A 63 12.07 4.01 28.98
N LEU A 64 11.54 3.99 27.74
CA LEU A 64 10.18 3.55 27.47
C LEU A 64 10.05 2.05 27.66
N GLN A 65 9.02 1.62 28.41
CA GLN A 65 8.75 0.22 28.74
C GLN A 65 7.31 -0.16 28.41
N GLY A 66 7.13 -1.35 27.84
CA GLY A 66 5.81 -1.89 27.50
C GLY A 66 5.18 -1.24 26.26
N GLN A 67 3.87 -1.01 26.30
CA GLN A 67 3.15 -0.46 25.15
C GLN A 67 3.48 1.02 24.96
N GLY A 68 3.86 1.39 23.72
CA GLY A 68 4.08 2.76 23.31
C GLY A 68 3.44 3.08 21.99
N ILE A 69 3.22 4.36 21.74
CA ILE A 69 2.66 4.90 20.50
C ILE A 69 3.66 5.90 19.94
N TYR A 70 4.21 5.59 18.78
CA TYR A 70 5.02 6.52 17.99
C TYR A 70 4.16 7.10 16.89
N THR A 71 4.11 8.42 16.79
CA THR A 71 3.43 9.12 15.69
C THR A 71 4.49 9.84 14.87
N TYR A 72 4.60 9.49 13.60
CA TYR A 72 5.51 10.11 12.65
C TYR A 72 5.02 11.51 12.24
N GLU A 73 5.89 12.33 11.66
CA GLU A 73 5.55 13.69 11.20
C GLU A 73 4.48 13.70 10.11
N ASP A 74 4.42 12.65 9.26
CA ASP A 74 3.45 12.44 8.19
C ASP A 74 2.09 11.90 8.68
N GLY A 75 1.96 11.65 9.99
CA GLY A 75 0.73 11.17 10.62
C GLY A 75 0.59 9.64 10.67
N VAL A 76 1.58 8.88 10.17
CA VAL A 76 1.64 7.42 10.40
C VAL A 76 1.79 7.14 11.89
N VAL A 77 1.08 6.13 12.40
CA VAL A 77 1.07 5.77 13.81
C VAL A 77 1.55 4.33 14.00
N LEU A 78 2.58 4.15 14.83
CA LEU A 78 3.09 2.85 15.23
C LEU A 78 2.68 2.55 16.68
N HIS A 79 1.94 1.48 16.88
CA HIS A 79 1.67 0.88 18.18
C HIS A 79 2.64 -0.27 18.39
N GLY A 80 3.52 -0.18 19.37
CA GLY A 80 4.57 -1.18 19.57
C GLY A 80 4.83 -1.52 21.03
N THR A 81 5.57 -2.59 21.22
CA THR A 81 6.09 -3.01 22.53
C THR A 81 7.55 -2.61 22.65
N TYR A 82 7.88 -1.92 23.72
CA TYR A 82 9.21 -1.39 23.99
C TYR A 82 9.85 -2.08 25.20
N VAL A 83 11.13 -2.34 25.09
CA VAL A 83 11.98 -2.85 26.17
C VAL A 83 13.24 -1.98 26.22
N ASP A 84 13.49 -1.35 27.37
CA ASP A 84 14.63 -0.45 27.57
C ASP A 84 14.76 0.66 26.50
N GLY A 85 13.61 1.18 26.06
CA GLY A 85 13.53 2.24 25.06
C GLY A 85 13.60 1.77 23.61
N GLU A 86 13.86 0.50 23.36
CA GLU A 86 13.90 -0.08 22.01
C GLU A 86 12.61 -0.80 21.67
N LEU A 87 12.19 -0.70 20.41
CA LEU A 87 11.03 -1.41 19.90
C LEU A 87 11.35 -2.91 19.81
N ASN A 88 10.70 -3.71 20.66
CA ASN A 88 11.04 -5.12 20.88
C ASN A 88 9.80 -5.91 21.24
N GLY A 89 9.19 -6.59 20.26
CA GLY A 89 7.93 -7.33 20.41
C GLY A 89 6.90 -6.98 19.35
N PRO A 90 5.61 -7.32 19.59
CA PRO A 90 4.52 -7.08 18.65
C PRO A 90 4.35 -5.60 18.33
N ALA A 91 4.10 -5.30 17.03
CA ALA A 91 3.81 -3.96 16.56
C ALA A 91 2.81 -3.94 15.41
N GLN A 92 2.11 -2.82 15.28
CA GLN A 92 1.18 -2.50 14.19
C GLN A 92 1.39 -1.05 13.77
N GLU A 93 1.41 -0.82 12.46
CA GLU A 93 1.49 0.53 11.90
C GLU A 93 0.20 0.85 11.15
N TYR A 94 -0.23 2.10 11.27
CA TYR A 94 -1.43 2.63 10.63
C TYR A 94 -1.07 3.89 9.85
N ASP A 95 -1.64 4.04 8.66
CA ASP A 95 -1.50 5.26 7.88
C ASP A 95 -2.23 6.45 8.54
N SER A 96 -2.10 7.63 7.96
CA SER A 96 -2.76 8.87 8.44
C SER A 96 -4.30 8.79 8.41
N ASP A 97 -4.87 7.88 7.62
CA ASP A 97 -6.31 7.60 7.57
C ASP A 97 -6.75 6.53 8.59
N GLY A 98 -5.81 5.98 9.36
CA GLY A 98 -6.04 4.94 10.36
C GLY A 98 -6.21 3.53 9.79
N ARG A 99 -5.77 3.29 8.54
CA ARG A 99 -5.75 1.94 7.95
C ARG A 99 -4.49 1.20 8.38
N LEU A 100 -4.64 -0.07 8.73
CA LEU A 100 -3.50 -0.93 9.05
C LEU A 100 -2.62 -1.13 7.81
N ILE A 101 -1.34 -0.76 7.91
CA ILE A 101 -0.34 -0.90 6.83
C ILE A 101 0.75 -1.92 7.15
N PHE A 102 0.97 -2.21 8.45
CA PHE A 102 1.94 -3.21 8.89
C PHE A 102 1.45 -3.92 10.15
N LYS A 103 1.75 -5.22 10.24
CA LYS A 103 1.58 -6.02 11.46
C LYS A 103 2.70 -7.05 11.53
N GLY A 104 3.43 -7.07 12.64
CA GLY A 104 4.54 -8.00 12.80
C GLY A 104 5.17 -7.90 14.17
N GLN A 105 6.42 -8.30 14.20
CA GLN A 105 7.27 -8.24 15.37
C GLN A 105 8.49 -7.37 15.06
N TYR A 106 9.03 -6.76 16.12
CA TYR A 106 10.31 -6.08 16.10
C TYR A 106 11.25 -6.75 17.09
N LYS A 107 12.52 -6.69 16.79
CA LYS A 107 13.62 -7.04 17.67
C LYS A 107 14.71 -6.00 17.49
N ASP A 108 15.09 -5.32 18.59
CA ASP A 108 16.13 -4.30 18.60
C ASP A 108 15.91 -3.23 17.50
N ASN A 109 14.67 -2.71 17.40
CA ASN A 109 14.19 -1.74 16.41
C ASN A 109 14.14 -2.23 14.95
N ILE A 110 14.41 -3.51 14.66
CA ILE A 110 14.35 -4.10 13.32
C ILE A 110 13.13 -5.04 13.22
N ARG A 111 12.41 -5.01 12.10
CA ARG A 111 11.33 -5.97 11.83
C ARG A 111 11.89 -7.38 11.88
N HIS A 112 11.15 -8.30 12.50
CA HIS A 112 11.63 -9.65 12.79
C HIS A 112 10.55 -10.71 12.64
N GLY A 113 10.95 -11.91 12.19
CA GLY A 113 10.04 -13.03 12.02
C GLY A 113 8.98 -12.80 10.94
N VAL A 114 7.79 -13.36 11.11
CA VAL A 114 6.71 -13.20 10.13
C VAL A 114 6.05 -11.84 10.25
N CYS A 115 6.06 -11.10 9.15
CA CYS A 115 5.49 -9.77 9.03
C CYS A 115 4.44 -9.73 7.91
N TRP A 116 3.44 -8.87 8.07
CA TRP A 116 2.41 -8.55 7.10
C TRP A 116 2.51 -7.07 6.73
N ILE A 117 2.57 -6.78 5.43
CA ILE A 117 2.46 -5.42 4.88
C ILE A 117 1.14 -5.38 4.12
N TYR A 118 0.27 -4.43 4.44
CA TYR A 118 -1.05 -4.29 3.82
C TYR A 118 -1.04 -3.13 2.83
N TYR A 119 -1.58 -3.38 1.66
CA TYR A 119 -1.68 -2.41 0.60
C TYR A 119 -3.07 -1.78 0.53
N PRO A 120 -3.18 -0.54 0.01
CA PRO A 120 -4.46 0.14 -0.11
C PRO A 120 -5.50 -0.60 -0.94
N ASP A 121 -5.08 -1.40 -1.94
CA ASP A 121 -5.95 -2.24 -2.77
C ASP A 121 -6.57 -3.42 -2.02
N GLY A 122 -6.19 -3.63 -0.76
CA GLY A 122 -6.61 -4.75 0.08
C GLY A 122 -5.75 -5.99 -0.06
N GLY A 123 -4.76 -5.98 -0.95
CA GLY A 123 -3.73 -7.01 -1.01
C GLY A 123 -2.76 -6.92 0.16
N SER A 124 -1.95 -7.94 0.36
CA SER A 124 -0.93 -7.94 1.40
C SER A 124 0.28 -8.78 1.01
N LEU A 125 1.44 -8.36 1.50
CA LEU A 125 2.69 -9.12 1.42
C LEU A 125 2.97 -9.75 2.77
N VAL A 126 3.30 -11.04 2.80
CA VAL A 126 3.54 -11.77 4.04
C VAL A 126 4.70 -12.73 3.89
N GLY A 127 5.52 -12.80 4.91
CA GLY A 127 6.64 -13.74 4.98
C GLY A 127 7.54 -13.47 6.16
N GLU A 128 8.55 -14.30 6.31
CA GLU A 128 9.61 -14.09 7.29
C GLU A 128 10.63 -13.13 6.70
N VAL A 129 10.84 -11.99 7.37
CA VAL A 129 11.81 -10.97 6.94
C VAL A 129 13.24 -11.46 7.14
N ASN A 130 14.18 -10.93 6.37
CA ASN A 130 15.62 -11.19 6.52
C ASN A 130 16.19 -10.50 7.79
N GLU A 131 17.51 -10.60 8.01
CA GLU A 131 18.18 -10.01 9.17
C GLU A 131 18.13 -8.47 9.18
N GLU A 132 17.98 -7.85 8.03
CA GLU A 132 17.83 -6.40 7.85
C GLU A 132 16.36 -5.94 8.03
N GLY A 133 15.41 -6.87 8.22
CA GLY A 133 13.98 -6.58 8.39
C GLY A 133 13.22 -6.38 7.07
N GLU A 134 13.78 -6.82 5.95
CA GLU A 134 13.22 -6.68 4.62
C GLU A 134 12.45 -7.92 4.18
N MET A 135 11.44 -7.74 3.31
CA MET A 135 10.70 -8.82 2.65
C MET A 135 11.53 -9.45 1.52
N THR A 136 12.63 -10.09 1.90
CA THR A 136 13.59 -10.76 1.00
C THR A 136 13.73 -12.22 1.38
N GLY A 137 13.40 -13.14 0.46
CA GLY A 137 13.49 -14.58 0.69
C GLY A 137 12.75 -15.43 -0.31
N GLU A 138 12.79 -16.75 -0.11
CA GLU A 138 12.19 -17.78 -1.00
C GLU A 138 10.76 -18.18 -0.58
N LYS A 139 10.29 -17.72 0.59
CA LYS A 139 8.99 -18.07 1.18
C LYS A 139 8.19 -16.85 1.57
N ILE A 140 8.11 -15.90 0.64
CA ILE A 140 7.28 -14.72 0.78
C ILE A 140 6.08 -14.90 -0.14
N ALA A 141 4.95 -14.34 0.24
CA ALA A 141 3.76 -14.42 -0.57
C ALA A 141 3.07 -13.04 -0.66
N TYR A 142 2.65 -12.68 -1.87
CA TYR A 142 1.65 -11.65 -2.09
C TYR A 142 0.27 -12.32 -2.08
N VAL A 143 -0.60 -11.87 -1.18
CA VAL A 143 -1.99 -12.32 -1.06
C VAL A 143 -2.89 -11.25 -1.66
N TYR A 144 -3.74 -11.65 -2.59
CA TYR A 144 -4.70 -10.77 -3.24
C TYR A 144 -5.78 -10.26 -2.27
N PRO A 145 -6.56 -9.22 -2.66
CA PRO A 145 -7.60 -8.65 -1.81
C PRO A 145 -8.71 -9.62 -1.37
N ASP A 146 -8.82 -10.79 -1.99
CA ASP A 146 -9.75 -11.84 -1.55
C ASP A 146 -9.27 -12.57 -0.28
N GLY A 147 -8.05 -12.27 0.18
CA GLY A 147 -7.45 -12.90 1.36
C GLY A 147 -7.14 -14.39 1.20
N ARG A 148 -7.15 -14.92 -0.02
CA ARG A 148 -7.01 -16.33 -0.31
C ARG A 148 -6.07 -16.64 -1.46
N THR A 149 -6.29 -16.03 -2.62
CA THR A 149 -5.44 -16.20 -3.81
C THR A 149 -4.09 -15.55 -3.52
N ALA A 150 -2.98 -16.21 -3.85
CA ALA A 150 -1.65 -15.70 -3.56
C ALA A 150 -0.63 -16.07 -4.65
N TYR A 151 0.41 -15.28 -4.75
CA TYR A 151 1.68 -15.64 -5.36
C TYR A 151 2.69 -15.95 -4.26
N SER A 152 3.17 -17.18 -4.18
CA SER A 152 4.17 -17.60 -3.19
C SER A 152 5.47 -18.02 -3.87
N GLY A 153 6.60 -17.45 -3.41
CA GLY A 153 7.91 -17.72 -4.00
C GLY A 153 9.00 -16.79 -3.53
N LYS A 154 9.88 -16.44 -4.44
CA LYS A 154 11.04 -15.59 -4.20
C LYS A 154 10.73 -14.13 -4.39
N PHE A 155 11.05 -13.34 -3.36
CA PHE A 155 10.96 -11.89 -3.37
C PHE A 155 12.29 -11.29 -2.94
N ILE A 156 12.59 -10.10 -3.42
CA ILE A 156 13.72 -9.28 -3.01
C ILE A 156 13.19 -7.87 -2.74
N ASP A 157 13.37 -7.39 -1.51
CA ASP A 157 12.87 -6.09 -1.04
C ASP A 157 11.39 -5.85 -1.39
N GLY A 158 10.58 -6.90 -1.18
CA GLY A 158 9.16 -6.88 -1.49
C GLY A 158 8.80 -7.05 -2.98
N GLU A 159 9.76 -7.02 -3.90
CA GLU A 159 9.52 -7.30 -5.32
C GLU A 159 9.50 -8.81 -5.61
N MET A 160 8.47 -9.25 -6.32
CA MET A 160 8.37 -10.64 -6.76
C MET A 160 9.40 -10.93 -7.87
N ILE A 161 10.33 -11.83 -7.62
CA ILE A 161 11.27 -12.30 -8.64
C ILE A 161 10.66 -13.46 -9.42
N GLU A 162 10.22 -14.49 -8.70
CA GLU A 162 9.47 -15.62 -9.27
C GLU A 162 8.55 -16.21 -8.21
N ALA A 163 7.35 -16.58 -8.61
CA ALA A 163 6.38 -17.18 -7.70
C ALA A 163 5.48 -18.19 -8.43
N LYS A 164 4.79 -19.01 -7.67
CA LYS A 164 3.71 -19.88 -8.12
C LYS A 164 2.40 -19.42 -7.53
N LEU A 165 1.33 -19.67 -8.27
CA LEU A 165 0.00 -19.49 -7.75
C LEU A 165 -0.19 -20.42 -6.53
N ALA A 166 -0.75 -19.88 -5.47
CA ALA A 166 -1.01 -20.60 -4.24
C ALA A 166 -2.33 -20.13 -3.62
N THR A 167 -2.83 -20.94 -2.69
CA THR A 167 -4.01 -20.60 -1.89
C THR A 167 -3.58 -20.52 -0.43
N LEU A 168 -3.89 -19.41 0.23
CA LEU A 168 -3.77 -19.28 1.68
C LEU A 168 -4.85 -20.16 2.32
N THR A 169 -4.45 -21.19 3.05
CA THR A 169 -5.34 -22.21 3.63
C THR A 169 -5.61 -21.98 5.11
N SER A 170 -4.61 -21.55 5.87
CA SER A 170 -4.72 -21.32 7.31
C SER A 170 -3.62 -20.40 7.83
N LEU A 171 -3.79 -19.99 9.09
CA LEU A 171 -2.76 -19.35 9.90
C LEU A 171 -2.46 -20.28 11.08
N GLU A 172 -1.24 -20.81 11.15
CA GLU A 172 -0.78 -21.67 12.24
C GLU A 172 0.24 -20.89 13.07
N ASP A 173 -0.06 -20.64 14.33
CA ASP A 173 0.77 -19.81 15.22
C ASP A 173 1.15 -18.44 14.61
N GLY A 174 0.19 -17.85 13.86
CA GLY A 174 0.40 -16.58 13.17
C GLY A 174 1.19 -16.66 11.86
N LYS A 175 1.66 -17.86 11.47
CA LYS A 175 2.38 -18.11 10.22
C LYS A 175 1.40 -18.58 9.13
N PRO A 176 1.41 -17.95 7.94
CA PRO A 176 0.53 -18.36 6.86
C PRO A 176 0.95 -19.70 6.28
N GLN A 177 -0.04 -20.53 5.96
CA GLN A 177 0.13 -21.80 5.27
C GLN A 177 -0.42 -21.67 3.86
N PHE A 178 0.40 -22.03 2.87
CA PHE A 178 0.05 -21.93 1.47
C PHE A 178 0.05 -23.31 0.81
N GLU A 179 -1.01 -23.59 0.05
CA GLU A 179 -1.07 -24.73 -0.86
C GLU A 179 -0.77 -24.23 -2.28
N VAL A 180 0.34 -24.70 -2.85
CA VAL A 180 0.76 -24.34 -4.21
C VAL A 180 -0.13 -25.00 -5.24
N VAL A 181 -0.69 -24.19 -6.14
CA VAL A 181 -1.50 -24.66 -7.27
C VAL A 181 -0.58 -25.06 -8.42
N PRO A 182 -0.75 -26.27 -9.01
CA PRO A 182 0.01 -26.64 -10.21
C PRO A 182 -0.25 -25.67 -11.35
N GLY A 183 0.82 -25.15 -11.96
CA GLY A 183 0.69 -24.15 -13.03
C GLY A 183 2.02 -23.53 -13.41
N PRO A 184 1.98 -22.44 -14.17
CA PRO A 184 3.18 -21.71 -14.59
C PRO A 184 3.89 -21.07 -13.40
N VAL A 185 5.14 -20.69 -13.64
CA VAL A 185 5.88 -19.77 -12.79
C VAL A 185 5.59 -18.36 -13.28
N TYR A 186 5.23 -17.48 -12.33
CA TYR A 186 5.01 -16.07 -12.58
C TYR A 186 6.24 -15.28 -12.19
N THR A 187 6.56 -14.27 -12.96
CA THR A 187 7.63 -13.31 -12.67
C THR A 187 7.02 -11.93 -12.59
N PHE A 188 7.66 -11.02 -11.86
CA PHE A 188 7.21 -9.63 -11.83
C PHE A 188 7.22 -9.03 -13.23
N ASP A 189 6.11 -8.46 -13.62
CA ASP A 189 5.88 -7.95 -14.97
C ASP A 189 5.95 -6.42 -14.97
N LYS A 190 7.16 -5.92 -15.09
CA LYS A 190 7.42 -4.47 -15.07
C LYS A 190 7.17 -3.88 -16.45
N SER A 191 6.09 -3.11 -16.57
CA SER A 191 5.88 -2.29 -17.76
C SER A 191 6.89 -1.14 -17.82
N THR A 192 7.37 -0.86 -19.04
CA THR A 192 8.32 0.22 -19.33
C THR A 192 7.83 1.03 -20.52
N SER A 193 8.58 2.02 -20.96
CA SER A 193 8.28 2.77 -22.19
C SER A 193 8.33 1.94 -23.47
N SER A 194 8.94 0.75 -23.43
CA SER A 194 9.12 -0.13 -24.61
C SER A 194 8.55 -1.53 -24.45
N CYS A 195 8.09 -1.90 -23.25
CA CYS A 195 7.57 -3.23 -22.93
C CYS A 195 6.28 -3.11 -22.14
N ILE A 196 5.19 -3.68 -22.69
CA ILE A 196 3.89 -3.70 -22.01
C ILE A 196 3.82 -4.78 -20.94
N SER A 197 4.44 -5.93 -21.21
CA SER A 197 4.41 -7.11 -20.37
C SER A 197 5.41 -8.14 -20.88
N THR A 198 6.09 -8.85 -20.00
CA THR A 198 6.94 -10.01 -20.37
C THR A 198 6.10 -11.23 -20.67
N ASN A 199 4.86 -11.30 -20.17
CA ASN A 199 3.94 -12.43 -20.31
C ASN A 199 2.54 -11.94 -20.76
N ALA A 200 2.49 -11.21 -21.87
CA ALA A 200 1.30 -10.51 -22.36
C ALA A 200 0.03 -11.37 -22.48
N LEU A 201 0.17 -12.67 -22.70
CA LEU A 201 -0.93 -13.63 -22.85
C LEU A 201 -1.12 -14.56 -21.63
N LEU A 202 -0.46 -14.29 -20.52
CA LEU A 202 -0.69 -15.02 -19.26
C LEU A 202 -1.69 -14.23 -18.41
N PRO A 203 -2.96 -14.68 -18.30
CA PRO A 203 -3.97 -13.96 -17.54
C PRO A 203 -3.62 -13.87 -16.06
N ASP A 204 -3.94 -12.75 -15.44
CA ASP A 204 -3.89 -12.63 -14.00
C ASP A 204 -4.92 -13.58 -13.34
N PRO A 205 -4.53 -14.42 -12.37
CA PRO A 205 -5.41 -15.42 -11.79
C PRO A 205 -6.56 -14.79 -10.99
N TYR A 206 -6.36 -13.64 -10.35
CA TYR A 206 -7.39 -12.95 -9.60
C TYR A 206 -8.44 -12.32 -10.54
N GLU A 207 -7.99 -11.65 -11.62
CA GLU A 207 -8.89 -11.11 -12.64
C GLU A 207 -9.69 -12.21 -13.34
N SER A 208 -9.02 -13.34 -13.66
CA SER A 208 -9.64 -14.46 -14.38
C SER A 208 -10.87 -15.03 -13.69
N GLU A 209 -10.94 -14.96 -12.37
CA GLU A 209 -12.09 -15.42 -11.59
C GLU A 209 -13.22 -14.36 -11.53
N ARG A 210 -12.94 -13.12 -11.81
CA ARG A 210 -13.85 -11.98 -11.58
C ARG A 210 -14.40 -11.32 -12.81
N VAL A 211 -13.61 -11.27 -13.88
CA VAL A 211 -14.00 -10.57 -15.11
C VAL A 211 -13.71 -11.39 -16.36
N TYR A 212 -14.37 -11.02 -17.45
CA TYR A 212 -14.12 -11.54 -18.80
C TYR A 212 -14.35 -10.45 -19.84
N VAL A 213 -13.79 -10.63 -21.02
CA VAL A 213 -13.96 -9.73 -22.17
C VAL A 213 -14.94 -10.33 -23.15
N ASP A 214 -15.87 -9.51 -23.65
CA ASP A 214 -16.84 -9.85 -24.69
C ASP A 214 -17.19 -8.61 -25.51
N VAL A 215 -18.04 -8.76 -26.50
CA VAL A 215 -18.54 -7.63 -27.31
C VAL A 215 -19.26 -6.63 -26.41
N SER A 216 -18.87 -5.35 -26.53
CA SER A 216 -19.45 -4.29 -25.71
C SER A 216 -20.95 -4.12 -26.00
N LEU A 217 -21.74 -3.89 -24.96
CA LEU A 217 -23.15 -3.47 -25.07
C LEU A 217 -23.29 -2.00 -25.47
N ILE A 218 -22.20 -1.24 -25.47
CA ILE A 218 -22.15 0.15 -25.94
C ILE A 218 -21.85 0.12 -27.44
N SER A 219 -22.73 0.71 -28.22
CA SER A 219 -22.62 0.73 -29.68
C SER A 219 -21.28 1.28 -30.14
N SER A 220 -20.62 0.58 -31.06
CA SER A 220 -19.32 0.94 -31.65
C SER A 220 -18.13 0.97 -30.67
N ALA A 221 -18.28 0.46 -29.44
CA ALA A 221 -17.20 0.43 -28.45
C ALA A 221 -16.30 -0.82 -28.53
N GLY A 222 -16.53 -1.72 -29.51
CA GLY A 222 -15.69 -2.91 -29.70
C GLY A 222 -15.84 -3.94 -28.58
N GLU A 223 -14.73 -4.28 -27.92
CA GLU A 223 -14.70 -5.16 -26.76
C GLU A 223 -15.07 -4.39 -25.48
N GLY A 224 -15.64 -5.10 -24.51
CA GLY A 224 -15.99 -4.57 -23.20
C GLY A 224 -15.61 -5.53 -22.09
N LEU A 225 -15.40 -5.02 -20.88
CA LEU A 225 -15.16 -5.81 -19.69
C LEU A 225 -16.48 -6.14 -18.99
N PHE A 226 -16.64 -7.39 -18.57
CA PHE A 226 -17.84 -7.89 -17.91
C PHE A 226 -17.49 -8.58 -16.61
N SER A 227 -18.31 -8.39 -15.58
CA SER A 227 -18.17 -9.09 -14.30
C SER A 227 -18.75 -10.51 -14.38
N LYS A 228 -17.98 -11.50 -13.91
CA LYS A 228 -18.44 -12.89 -13.69
C LYS A 228 -19.18 -13.06 -12.37
N VAL A 229 -18.91 -12.17 -11.40
CA VAL A 229 -19.35 -12.30 -10.02
C VAL A 229 -20.08 -11.04 -9.55
N ALA A 230 -20.90 -11.19 -8.54
CA ALA A 230 -21.39 -10.03 -7.78
C ALA A 230 -20.23 -9.47 -6.96
N ALA A 231 -20.07 -8.16 -6.94
CA ALA A 231 -19.01 -7.49 -6.20
C ALA A 231 -19.60 -6.41 -5.29
N GLU A 232 -19.04 -6.32 -4.10
CA GLU A 232 -19.33 -5.22 -3.18
C GLU A 232 -18.65 -3.94 -3.65
N ALA A 233 -19.12 -2.80 -3.16
CA ALA A 233 -18.47 -1.52 -3.41
C ALA A 233 -17.01 -1.56 -2.94
N ARG A 234 -16.12 -0.96 -3.73
CA ARG A 234 -14.68 -0.93 -3.50
C ARG A 234 -13.96 -2.28 -3.63
N THR A 235 -14.61 -3.34 -4.11
CA THR A 235 -13.90 -4.57 -4.47
C THR A 235 -13.05 -4.32 -5.71
N VAL A 236 -11.78 -4.70 -5.68
CA VAL A 236 -10.93 -4.70 -6.87
C VAL A 236 -11.48 -5.74 -7.85
N MET A 237 -11.76 -5.33 -9.08
CA MET A 237 -12.30 -6.19 -10.12
C MET A 237 -11.27 -6.53 -11.17
N SER A 238 -10.39 -5.58 -11.49
CA SER A 238 -9.41 -5.70 -12.56
C SER A 238 -8.28 -4.70 -12.37
N PHE A 239 -7.14 -4.99 -12.93
CA PHE A 239 -5.95 -4.14 -12.93
C PHE A 239 -5.79 -3.45 -14.29
N TYR A 240 -5.17 -2.29 -14.30
CA TYR A 240 -4.86 -1.57 -15.52
C TYR A 240 -3.34 -1.44 -15.68
N ASN A 241 -2.76 -2.23 -16.53
CA ASN A 241 -1.34 -2.14 -16.86
C ASN A 241 -1.13 -1.86 -18.35
N GLY A 242 -0.01 -1.25 -18.70
CA GLY A 242 0.34 -0.89 -20.05
C GLY A 242 1.75 -0.32 -20.14
N VAL A 243 2.08 0.24 -21.29
CA VAL A 243 3.32 0.98 -21.51
C VAL A 243 3.28 2.28 -20.74
N ARG A 244 4.38 2.65 -20.07
CA ARG A 244 4.49 3.92 -19.33
C ARG A 244 5.03 5.01 -20.24
N ILE A 245 4.27 6.06 -20.42
CA ILE A 245 4.61 7.25 -21.22
C ILE A 245 4.37 8.51 -20.41
N THR A 246 4.88 9.64 -20.87
CA THR A 246 4.69 10.93 -20.21
C THR A 246 3.41 11.63 -20.71
N HIS A 247 2.88 12.56 -19.90
CA HIS A 247 1.78 13.43 -20.34
C HIS A 247 2.16 14.22 -21.60
N GLN A 248 3.40 14.67 -21.73
CA GLN A 248 3.88 15.38 -22.91
C GLN A 248 3.81 14.52 -24.18
N GLU A 249 4.12 13.21 -24.09
CA GLU A 249 3.97 12.28 -25.21
C GLU A 249 2.51 12.11 -25.62
N VAL A 250 1.60 11.98 -24.66
CA VAL A 250 0.16 11.91 -24.91
C VAL A 250 -0.36 13.15 -25.62
N ASP A 251 0.03 14.34 -25.15
CA ASP A 251 -0.43 15.62 -25.66
C ASP A 251 0.14 15.93 -27.07
N SER A 252 1.31 15.39 -27.39
CA SER A 252 2.01 15.64 -28.67
C SER A 252 1.56 14.75 -29.83
N ARG A 253 0.83 13.66 -29.55
CA ARG A 253 0.43 12.68 -30.55
C ARG A 253 -1.06 12.85 -30.96
N ASP A 254 -1.43 12.18 -32.08
CA ASP A 254 -2.83 12.16 -32.52
C ASP A 254 -3.74 11.64 -31.40
N TRP A 255 -4.80 12.38 -31.09
CA TRP A 255 -5.78 12.04 -30.06
C TRP A 255 -6.41 10.64 -30.26
N ALA A 256 -6.57 10.18 -31.51
CA ALA A 256 -7.08 8.86 -31.81
C ALA A 256 -6.25 7.72 -31.22
N LEU A 257 -4.97 7.96 -30.91
CA LEU A 257 -4.07 7.00 -30.26
C LEU A 257 -4.23 6.92 -28.75
N ASN A 258 -5.02 7.82 -28.17
CA ASN A 258 -5.21 7.93 -26.72
C ASN A 258 -6.42 7.15 -26.18
N GLY A 259 -7.02 6.27 -26.99
CA GLY A 259 -8.22 5.52 -26.62
C GLY A 259 -8.09 4.60 -25.40
N ASN A 260 -6.88 4.17 -25.09
CA ASN A 260 -6.58 3.27 -23.96
C ASN A 260 -5.48 3.85 -23.06
N THR A 261 -5.51 5.15 -22.82
CA THR A 261 -4.62 5.83 -21.90
C THR A 261 -5.31 6.13 -20.57
N ILE A 262 -4.57 6.05 -19.48
CA ILE A 262 -5.02 6.46 -18.16
C ILE A 262 -3.86 7.16 -17.41
N SER A 263 -4.13 8.30 -16.78
CA SER A 263 -3.17 8.97 -15.92
C SER A 263 -2.92 8.13 -14.68
N LEU A 264 -1.66 7.85 -14.38
CA LEU A 264 -1.24 7.16 -13.16
C LEU A 264 -0.93 8.18 -12.06
N ASP A 265 -0.15 9.19 -12.41
CA ASP A 265 0.27 10.28 -11.54
C ASP A 265 0.53 11.56 -12.37
N ASP A 266 1.11 12.60 -11.76
CA ASP A 266 1.38 13.88 -12.41
C ASP A 266 2.43 13.78 -13.56
N GLU A 267 3.21 12.71 -13.62
CA GLU A 267 4.28 12.53 -14.59
C GLU A 267 3.99 11.40 -15.57
N THR A 268 3.24 10.38 -15.13
CA THR A 268 3.12 9.09 -15.82
C THR A 268 1.71 8.83 -16.32
N VAL A 269 1.62 8.42 -17.57
CA VAL A 269 0.41 7.87 -18.20
C VAL A 269 0.67 6.42 -18.57
N ILE A 270 -0.30 5.54 -18.31
CA ILE A 270 -0.29 4.17 -18.79
C ILE A 270 -1.05 4.12 -20.10
N ASP A 271 -0.46 3.51 -21.13
CA ASP A 271 -1.03 3.34 -22.46
C ASP A 271 -1.06 1.87 -22.85
N VAL A 272 -2.16 1.43 -23.46
CA VAL A 272 -2.28 0.11 -24.08
C VAL A 272 -2.40 0.30 -25.60
N PRO A 273 -1.26 0.44 -26.32
CA PRO A 273 -1.24 0.73 -27.74
C PRO A 273 -1.67 -0.49 -28.57
N GLU A 274 -2.00 -0.26 -29.86
CA GLU A 274 -2.15 -1.36 -30.82
C GLU A 274 -0.83 -2.13 -30.99
N PRO A 275 -0.89 -3.46 -31.14
CA PRO A 275 -2.09 -4.35 -31.18
C PRO A 275 -2.53 -4.86 -29.80
N TYR A 276 -1.95 -4.37 -28.72
CA TYR A 276 -2.21 -4.84 -27.36
C TYR A 276 -3.59 -4.41 -26.80
N ASN A 277 -4.23 -3.46 -27.47
CA ASN A 277 -5.62 -3.10 -27.22
C ASN A 277 -6.63 -4.22 -27.56
N HIS A 278 -6.21 -5.35 -28.12
CA HIS A 278 -7.02 -6.54 -28.36
C HIS A 278 -6.73 -7.64 -27.34
N ALA A 279 -7.77 -8.21 -26.73
CA ALA A 279 -7.62 -9.28 -25.72
C ALA A 279 -6.84 -10.51 -26.24
N ALA A 280 -6.92 -10.79 -27.54
CA ALA A 280 -6.13 -11.85 -28.19
C ALA A 280 -4.61 -11.58 -28.24
N LYS A 281 -4.17 -10.36 -27.93
CA LYS A 281 -2.77 -9.94 -27.93
C LYS A 281 -2.27 -9.58 -26.54
N TYR A 282 -3.18 -9.17 -25.68
CA TYR A 282 -2.85 -8.81 -24.29
C TYR A 282 -4.03 -9.13 -23.36
N CYS A 283 -3.80 -10.01 -22.41
CA CYS A 283 -4.77 -10.39 -21.39
C CYS A 283 -4.16 -10.54 -19.98
N ALA A 284 -2.91 -10.14 -19.81
CA ALA A 284 -2.25 -10.13 -18.50
C ALA A 284 -2.86 -9.11 -17.52
N SER A 285 -3.56 -8.10 -18.08
CA SER A 285 -4.35 -7.13 -17.32
C SER A 285 -5.51 -6.66 -18.22
N LEU A 286 -6.71 -6.62 -17.69
CA LEU A 286 -7.94 -6.41 -18.48
C LEU A 286 -8.62 -5.06 -18.24
N GLY A 287 -8.12 -4.22 -17.34
CA GLY A 287 -8.69 -2.93 -16.99
C GLY A 287 -8.92 -2.01 -18.17
N HIS A 288 -8.06 -2.06 -19.19
CA HIS A 288 -8.20 -1.28 -20.42
C HIS A 288 -9.44 -1.64 -21.28
N LYS A 289 -10.12 -2.74 -20.94
CA LYS A 289 -11.37 -3.16 -21.60
C LYS A 289 -12.63 -2.59 -20.95
N ALA A 290 -12.51 -1.89 -19.82
CA ALA A 290 -13.64 -1.18 -19.24
C ALA A 290 -14.00 0.03 -20.10
N ASN A 291 -15.23 0.06 -20.59
CA ASN A 291 -15.70 1.16 -21.44
C ASN A 291 -15.98 2.41 -20.61
N HIS A 292 -15.83 3.58 -21.22
CA HIS A 292 -16.25 4.84 -20.63
C HIS A 292 -17.78 4.98 -20.62
N SER A 293 -18.32 5.58 -19.55
CA SER A 293 -19.73 5.85 -19.40
C SER A 293 -19.99 7.11 -18.58
N PHE A 294 -20.99 7.91 -18.96
CA PHE A 294 -21.51 9.03 -18.17
C PHE A 294 -22.38 8.56 -16.99
N THR A 295 -22.79 7.28 -16.99
CA THR A 295 -23.46 6.62 -15.87
C THR A 295 -22.65 5.38 -15.46
N PRO A 296 -21.43 5.59 -14.92
CA PRO A 296 -20.53 4.50 -14.63
C PRO A 296 -21.03 3.67 -13.46
N ASN A 297 -20.64 2.41 -13.41
CA ASN A 297 -20.84 1.54 -12.26
C ASN A 297 -19.51 1.20 -11.54
N CYS A 298 -18.39 1.67 -12.09
CA CYS A 298 -17.05 1.49 -11.56
C CYS A 298 -16.22 2.76 -11.70
N ILE A 299 -15.12 2.85 -10.95
CA ILE A 299 -14.11 3.88 -11.09
C ILE A 299 -12.76 3.22 -11.42
N TYR A 300 -11.89 3.98 -12.09
CA TYR A 300 -10.46 3.78 -12.04
C TYR A 300 -9.95 4.51 -10.80
N ASP A 301 -9.23 3.81 -9.93
CA ASP A 301 -8.61 4.41 -8.77
C ASP A 301 -7.09 4.38 -8.92
N PRO A 302 -6.46 5.52 -9.28
CA PRO A 302 -5.02 5.62 -9.39
C PRO A 302 -4.33 5.78 -8.03
N HIS A 303 -5.07 6.13 -6.97
CA HIS A 303 -4.54 6.44 -5.65
C HIS A 303 -4.25 5.22 -4.78
N PHE A 304 -4.50 4.02 -5.29
CA PHE A 304 -3.92 2.80 -4.72
C PHE A 304 -2.42 2.69 -5.02
N LEU A 305 -1.75 3.84 -5.14
CA LEU A 305 -0.30 3.89 -5.20
C LEU A 305 0.25 3.51 -3.83
N CYS A 306 1.11 2.52 -3.87
CA CYS A 306 1.81 1.98 -2.74
C CYS A 306 2.51 3.05 -1.89
N SER A 307 2.57 2.82 -0.59
CA SER A 307 3.49 3.46 0.34
C SER A 307 4.92 3.57 -0.24
N PRO A 308 5.72 4.60 0.12
CA PRO A 308 7.09 4.82 -0.38
C PRO A 308 8.04 3.63 -0.24
N VAL A 309 7.65 2.60 0.52
CA VAL A 309 8.45 1.38 0.75
C VAL A 309 8.21 0.29 -0.31
N SER A 310 7.21 0.43 -1.18
CA SER A 310 6.84 -0.60 -2.16
C SER A 310 6.55 -0.03 -3.55
N TYR A 311 7.50 0.67 -4.13
CA TYR A 311 7.40 1.20 -5.51
C TYR A 311 7.15 0.15 -6.60
N ASN A 312 7.03 -1.13 -6.27
CA ASN A 312 7.19 -2.18 -7.26
C ASN A 312 6.12 -3.27 -7.37
N LEU A 313 5.15 -3.39 -6.46
CA LEU A 313 4.16 -4.47 -6.55
C LEU A 313 2.76 -4.05 -6.99
N CYS A 314 2.36 -2.79 -6.86
CA CYS A 314 0.98 -2.36 -7.11
C CYS A 314 0.88 -0.95 -7.69
N SER A 315 1.66 -0.63 -8.74
CA SER A 315 1.53 0.65 -9.44
C SER A 315 0.52 0.58 -10.58
N PHE A 316 -0.62 -0.09 -10.39
CA PHE A 316 -1.63 -0.19 -11.44
C PHE A 316 -2.95 0.39 -10.97
N PRO A 317 -3.58 1.30 -11.73
CA PRO A 317 -4.95 1.70 -11.49
C PRO A 317 -5.84 0.47 -11.46
N ILE A 318 -6.76 0.44 -10.53
CA ILE A 318 -7.71 -0.66 -10.35
C ILE A 318 -9.13 -0.22 -10.74
N ILE A 319 -9.97 -1.19 -11.08
CA ILE A 319 -11.38 -0.97 -11.36
C ILE A 319 -12.20 -1.47 -10.16
N GLN A 320 -12.99 -0.56 -9.59
CA GLN A 320 -13.85 -0.85 -8.45
C GLN A 320 -15.30 -0.43 -8.71
N PRO A 321 -16.32 -1.21 -8.33
CA PRO A 321 -17.71 -0.78 -8.40
C PRO A 321 -18.05 0.28 -7.35
N PHE A 322 -18.91 1.23 -7.70
CA PHE A 322 -19.44 2.23 -6.76
C PHE A 322 -20.43 1.64 -5.76
N THR A 323 -21.17 0.62 -6.17
CA THR A 323 -22.21 0.00 -5.37
C THR A 323 -22.17 -1.51 -5.57
N THR A 324 -22.73 -2.26 -4.62
CA THR A 324 -22.90 -3.71 -4.76
C THR A 324 -23.69 -4.02 -6.02
N ALA A 325 -23.15 -4.83 -6.91
CA ALA A 325 -23.74 -5.15 -8.19
C ALA A 325 -23.62 -6.63 -8.54
N GLY A 326 -24.64 -7.16 -9.21
CA GLY A 326 -24.58 -8.47 -9.85
C GLY A 326 -23.76 -8.46 -11.15
N PRO A 327 -23.56 -9.62 -11.79
CA PRO A 327 -22.82 -9.73 -13.04
C PRO A 327 -23.38 -8.80 -14.13
N ARG A 328 -22.55 -7.92 -14.67
CA ARG A 328 -22.92 -6.98 -15.75
C ARG A 328 -21.68 -6.40 -16.41
N GLN A 329 -21.86 -5.68 -17.50
CA GLN A 329 -20.78 -4.93 -18.13
C GLN A 329 -20.21 -3.90 -17.15
N VAL A 330 -18.89 -3.89 -17.03
CA VAL A 330 -18.13 -2.89 -16.27
C VAL A 330 -18.01 -1.64 -17.14
N ALA A 331 -18.46 -0.52 -16.63
CA ALA A 331 -18.30 0.78 -17.29
C ALA A 331 -17.74 1.75 -16.24
N ALA A 332 -16.55 2.23 -16.50
CA ALA A 332 -15.81 3.07 -15.58
C ALA A 332 -15.76 4.53 -16.05
N ILE A 333 -15.50 5.43 -15.13
CA ILE A 333 -15.15 6.82 -15.41
C ILE A 333 -13.73 7.07 -14.92
N ASN A 334 -12.91 7.72 -15.74
CA ASN A 334 -11.66 8.30 -15.32
C ASN A 334 -11.94 9.72 -14.81
N LEU A 335 -11.77 9.97 -13.52
CA LEU A 335 -12.03 11.27 -12.90
C LEU A 335 -11.18 12.39 -13.52
N PHE A 336 -9.98 12.09 -14.00
CA PHE A 336 -9.11 13.07 -14.65
C PHE A 336 -9.69 13.56 -16.00
N PHE A 337 -10.31 12.70 -16.77
CA PHE A 337 -10.97 13.09 -18.04
C PHE A 337 -12.18 14.00 -17.83
N TYR A 338 -12.90 13.85 -16.73
CA TYR A 338 -14.08 14.67 -16.44
C TYR A 338 -13.71 16.13 -16.18
N PHE A 339 -12.58 16.38 -15.52
CA PHE A 339 -12.07 17.75 -15.33
C PHE A 339 -11.60 18.41 -16.63
N GLN A 340 -10.97 17.67 -17.55
CA GLN A 340 -10.55 18.21 -18.85
C GLN A 340 -11.75 18.49 -19.77
N GLN A 341 -12.77 17.61 -19.82
CA GLN A 341 -13.97 17.88 -20.63
C GLN A 341 -14.85 18.99 -20.06
N ALA A 342 -14.96 19.12 -18.75
CA ALA A 342 -15.66 20.24 -18.13
C ALA A 342 -15.00 21.59 -18.43
N MET A 343 -13.66 21.64 -18.49
CA MET A 343 -12.92 22.85 -18.86
C MET A 343 -12.99 23.20 -20.34
N LEU A 344 -13.29 22.25 -21.23
CA LEU A 344 -13.46 22.47 -22.66
C LEU A 344 -14.90 22.82 -23.06
N GLN A 345 -15.89 22.70 -22.18
CA GLN A 345 -17.28 23.13 -22.43
C GLN A 345 -17.57 24.58 -21.99
N ASP A 346 -16.66 25.20 -21.28
CA ASP A 346 -16.75 26.63 -20.85
C ASP A 346 -15.93 27.60 -21.73
N TYR A 347 -15.54 27.18 -22.96
CA TYR A 347 -14.94 28.06 -23.98
C TYR A 347 -15.75 28.11 -25.26
#